data_36c5a17461ecdbcd897f91d158961617
#
_entry.id   36c5a17461ecdbcd897f91d158961617
#
_cell.length_a   1.000
_cell.length_b   1.000
_cell.length_c   1.000
_cell.angle_alpha   90.00
_cell.angle_beta   90.00
_cell.angle_gamma   90.00
#
_symmetry.space_group_name_H-M   'P 1'
#
loop_
_entity.id
_entity.type
_entity.pdbx_description
1 polymer ?
#
loop_
_entity_poly.entity_id
_entity_poly.type
_entity_poly.pdbx_seq_one_letter_code
_entity_poly.pdbx_strand_id
1 'polypeptide(L)'
;MSGYLKSKKDIFVGLPIIRIQDLTGNAYDLGFYNGDYPKRIEINDGDVLISWSASLGVYVWNRGRALLNQHIFKVQFDKVNIDKSYFVYAVRQKLAEMAMKTHGATMKHIVKKDFEETLIPYPSLKKQIEIGTNLDKIDNIIVARKQQLELLDELVKARFVELFGDAIYNDKGWENDTVEKLCKEIYGGGTPSKSHPE
;
A
#
# COMPACT_ATOMS: atom_id res chain seq x y z
N MET A 1 4.12 18.20 -35.41
CA MET A 1 3.48 18.50 -34.12
C MET A 1 2.13 17.78 -34.11
N SER A 2 2.05 16.62 -33.51
CA SER A 2 0.83 15.84 -33.41
C SER A 2 0.50 15.72 -31.93
N GLY A 3 -0.53 16.46 -31.50
CA GLY A 3 -1.02 16.44 -30.13
C GLY A 3 -1.81 15.16 -29.89
N TYR A 4 -1.33 14.35 -28.98
CA TYR A 4 -2.09 13.25 -28.42
C TYR A 4 -3.19 13.80 -27.48
N LEU A 5 -4.38 13.98 -28.03
CA LEU A 5 -5.61 14.09 -27.22
C LEU A 5 -5.97 12.67 -26.76
N LYS A 6 -5.71 12.34 -25.50
CA LYS A 6 -6.24 11.12 -24.86
C LYS A 6 -7.76 11.22 -24.78
N SER A 7 -8.43 10.53 -25.67
CA SER A 7 -9.87 10.33 -25.64
C SER A 7 -10.25 9.47 -24.43
N LYS A 8 -11.26 9.88 -23.66
CA LYS A 8 -11.80 9.22 -22.44
C LYS A 8 -12.56 7.91 -22.71
N LYS A 9 -12.24 7.16 -23.75
CA LYS A 9 -12.89 5.89 -24.11
C LYS A 9 -11.92 4.90 -24.75
N ASP A 10 -10.70 4.78 -24.22
CA ASP A 10 -9.88 3.62 -24.60
C ASP A 10 -10.45 2.40 -23.89
N ILE A 11 -11.15 1.54 -24.64
CA ILE A 11 -11.51 0.19 -24.20
C ILE A 11 -10.16 -0.54 -24.06
N PHE A 12 -9.69 -0.70 -22.82
CA PHE A 12 -8.48 -1.44 -22.54
C PHE A 12 -8.67 -2.90 -22.94
N VAL A 13 -8.05 -3.28 -24.05
CA VAL A 13 -8.11 -4.66 -24.57
C VAL A 13 -6.96 -5.43 -23.96
N GLY A 14 -7.25 -6.54 -23.26
CA GLY A 14 -6.24 -7.43 -22.69
C GLY A 14 -6.28 -7.52 -21.15
N LEU A 15 -5.27 -8.18 -20.58
CA LEU A 15 -5.10 -8.32 -19.14
C LEU A 15 -4.15 -7.23 -18.60
N PRO A 16 -4.45 -6.67 -17.44
CA PRO A 16 -3.54 -5.70 -16.80
C PRO A 16 -2.24 -6.40 -16.38
N ILE A 17 -1.11 -5.69 -16.57
CA ILE A 17 0.21 -6.13 -16.09
C ILE A 17 0.44 -5.48 -14.72
N ILE A 18 0.60 -6.31 -13.68
CA ILE A 18 0.76 -5.86 -12.30
C ILE A 18 2.22 -5.66 -11.97
N ARG A 19 2.54 -4.44 -11.55
CA ARG A 19 3.86 -4.02 -11.07
C ARG A 19 3.82 -3.81 -9.56
N ILE A 20 4.95 -3.60 -8.93
CA ILE A 20 5.05 -3.36 -7.47
C ILE A 20 4.24 -2.13 -7.05
N GLN A 21 4.22 -1.07 -7.86
CA GLN A 21 3.42 0.13 -7.60
C GLN A 21 1.91 -0.17 -7.52
N ASP A 22 1.44 -1.12 -8.33
CA ASP A 22 0.04 -1.54 -8.32
C ASP A 22 -0.33 -2.31 -7.05
N LEU A 23 0.64 -2.99 -6.43
CA LEU A 23 0.47 -3.69 -5.15
C LEU A 23 0.52 -2.73 -3.95
N THR A 24 1.27 -1.64 -4.05
CA THR A 24 1.47 -0.66 -2.96
C THR A 24 0.48 0.51 -3.00
N GLY A 25 -0.40 0.57 -4.02
CA GLY A 25 -1.35 1.66 -4.19
C GLY A 25 -0.76 2.96 -4.79
N ASN A 26 0.48 2.90 -5.29
CA ASN A 26 1.19 4.04 -5.87
C ASN A 26 1.21 4.03 -7.41
N ALA A 27 0.29 3.30 -8.04
CA ALA A 27 0.24 3.22 -9.50
C ALA A 27 -0.50 4.42 -10.09
N TYR A 28 0.08 5.00 -11.14
CA TYR A 28 -0.52 6.09 -11.90
C TYR A 28 -1.24 5.58 -13.16
N ASP A 29 -0.81 4.42 -13.70
CA ASP A 29 -1.33 3.86 -14.94
C ASP A 29 -1.09 2.35 -15.00
N LEU A 30 -2.12 1.57 -15.34
CA LEU A 30 -2.01 0.13 -15.57
C LEU A 30 -1.66 -0.12 -17.04
N GLY A 31 -0.58 -0.84 -17.30
CA GLY A 31 -0.30 -1.39 -18.62
C GLY A 31 -1.20 -2.59 -18.91
N PHE A 32 -1.68 -2.72 -20.15
CA PHE A 32 -2.49 -3.86 -20.59
C PHE A 32 -1.76 -4.64 -21.68
N TYR A 33 -1.98 -5.95 -21.71
CA TYR A 33 -1.38 -6.85 -22.68
C TYR A 33 -2.43 -7.82 -23.23
N ASN A 34 -2.48 -7.94 -24.57
CA ASN A 34 -3.44 -8.79 -25.29
C ASN A 34 -2.78 -9.84 -26.21
N GLY A 35 -1.45 -10.02 -26.12
CA GLY A 35 -0.72 -11.04 -26.88
C GLY A 35 -0.65 -12.37 -26.13
N ASP A 36 0.08 -13.31 -26.70
CA ASP A 36 0.35 -14.61 -26.10
C ASP A 36 1.30 -14.48 -24.91
N TYR A 37 1.01 -15.20 -23.83
CA TYR A 37 1.82 -15.19 -22.61
C TYR A 37 1.87 -16.58 -21.96
N PRO A 38 2.96 -16.90 -21.24
CA PRO A 38 3.04 -18.13 -20.46
C PRO A 38 2.02 -18.14 -19.34
N LYS A 39 1.19 -19.19 -19.21
CA LYS A 39 0.16 -19.27 -18.16
C LYS A 39 0.70 -19.09 -16.72
N ARG A 40 1.97 -19.38 -16.50
CA ARG A 40 2.62 -19.23 -15.17
C ARG A 40 2.66 -17.79 -14.66
N ILE A 41 2.55 -16.78 -15.53
CA ILE A 41 2.52 -15.36 -15.13
C ILE A 41 1.10 -14.82 -14.96
N GLU A 42 0.09 -15.63 -15.27
CA GLU A 42 -1.31 -15.27 -15.01
C GLU A 42 -1.66 -15.42 -13.53
N ILE A 43 -2.34 -14.44 -12.98
CA ILE A 43 -2.83 -14.44 -11.61
C ILE A 43 -4.34 -14.26 -11.57
N ASN A 44 -4.93 -14.80 -10.52
CA ASN A 44 -6.36 -14.75 -10.23
C ASN A 44 -6.57 -14.38 -8.76
N ASP A 45 -7.81 -14.06 -8.40
CA ASP A 45 -8.16 -13.75 -7.02
C ASP A 45 -7.76 -14.87 -6.07
N GLY A 46 -7.19 -14.50 -4.94
CA GLY A 46 -6.68 -15.40 -3.93
C GLY A 46 -5.24 -15.89 -4.16
N ASP A 47 -4.58 -15.52 -5.26
CA ASP A 47 -3.15 -15.81 -5.45
C ASP A 47 -2.30 -15.00 -4.48
N VAL A 48 -1.28 -15.64 -3.93
CA VAL A 48 -0.30 -14.98 -3.05
C VAL A 48 0.88 -14.52 -3.89
N LEU A 49 1.16 -13.22 -3.78
CA LEU A 49 2.21 -12.53 -4.52
C LEU A 49 3.26 -11.98 -3.57
N ILE A 50 4.52 -12.04 -3.97
CA ILE A 50 5.64 -11.53 -3.20
C ILE A 50 6.46 -10.59 -4.07
N SER A 51 6.54 -9.32 -3.67
CA SER A 51 7.48 -8.38 -4.27
C SER A 51 8.85 -8.51 -3.62
N TRP A 52 9.89 -8.71 -4.43
CA TRP A 52 11.24 -8.98 -3.97
C TRP A 52 12.23 -7.84 -4.22
N SER A 53 11.79 -6.74 -4.82
CA SER A 53 12.63 -5.58 -5.08
C SER A 53 11.89 -4.27 -4.75
N ALA A 54 12.63 -3.21 -4.51
CA ALA A 54 12.14 -1.87 -4.17
C ALA A 54 11.26 -1.87 -2.90
N SER A 55 10.00 -2.25 -3.00
CA SER A 55 9.07 -2.39 -1.87
C SER A 55 8.81 -3.87 -1.62
N LEU A 56 9.49 -4.43 -0.62
CA LEU A 56 9.32 -5.83 -0.22
C LEU A 56 7.94 -6.01 0.43
N GLY A 57 7.20 -7.04 0.02
CA GLY A 57 5.88 -7.29 0.60
C GLY A 57 5.26 -8.61 0.16
N VAL A 58 4.26 -9.04 0.92
CA VAL A 58 3.39 -10.19 0.61
C VAL A 58 1.97 -9.69 0.45
N TYR A 59 1.32 -10.08 -0.62
CA TYR A 59 -0.01 -9.60 -1.01
C TYR A 59 -0.89 -10.79 -1.38
N VAL A 60 -2.17 -10.73 -1.02
CA VAL A 60 -3.21 -11.61 -1.56
C VAL A 60 -3.92 -10.83 -2.65
N TRP A 61 -3.86 -11.33 -3.88
CA TRP A 61 -4.49 -10.67 -5.02
C TRP A 61 -6.01 -10.81 -4.98
N ASN A 62 -6.75 -9.74 -5.28
CA ASN A 62 -8.22 -9.69 -5.22
C ASN A 62 -8.85 -8.75 -6.25
N ARG A 63 -8.17 -8.54 -7.40
CA ARG A 63 -8.61 -7.60 -8.44
C ARG A 63 -8.81 -8.28 -9.80
N GLY A 64 -9.21 -9.56 -9.80
CA GLY A 64 -9.50 -10.33 -11.00
C GLY A 64 -8.26 -10.86 -11.73
N ARG A 65 -8.42 -11.25 -13.00
CA ARG A 65 -7.33 -11.80 -13.82
C ARG A 65 -6.33 -10.71 -14.21
N ALA A 66 -5.05 -11.02 -14.09
CA ALA A 66 -3.97 -10.12 -14.44
C ALA A 66 -2.69 -10.89 -14.82
N LEU A 67 -1.66 -10.18 -15.27
CA LEU A 67 -0.35 -10.71 -15.59
C LEU A 67 0.70 -10.13 -14.63
N LEU A 68 1.65 -10.95 -14.20
CA LEU A 68 2.75 -10.51 -13.33
C LEU A 68 3.90 -9.88 -14.12
N ASN A 69 4.40 -8.77 -13.60
CA ASN A 69 5.71 -8.24 -13.95
C ASN A 69 6.83 -9.12 -13.34
N GLN A 70 8.02 -9.06 -13.94
CA GLN A 70 9.20 -9.85 -13.56
C GLN A 70 9.69 -9.67 -12.12
N HIS A 71 9.28 -8.61 -11.41
CA HIS A 71 9.70 -8.29 -10.04
C HIS A 71 8.78 -8.83 -8.94
N ILE A 72 7.83 -9.69 -9.31
CA ILE A 72 6.86 -10.28 -8.39
C ILE A 72 6.87 -11.79 -8.56
N PHE A 73 6.98 -12.51 -7.45
CA PHE A 73 6.78 -13.97 -7.42
C PHE A 73 5.32 -14.30 -7.16
N LYS A 74 4.81 -15.33 -7.84
CA LYS A 74 3.57 -16.02 -7.50
C LYS A 74 3.89 -17.27 -6.69
N VAL A 75 3.24 -17.45 -5.53
CA VAL A 75 3.41 -18.64 -4.70
C VAL A 75 2.46 -19.74 -5.16
N GLN A 76 2.99 -20.95 -5.32
CA GLN A 76 2.25 -22.18 -5.60
C GLN A 76 2.25 -23.06 -4.36
N PHE A 77 1.07 -23.44 -3.86
CA PHE A 77 0.90 -24.27 -2.66
C PHE A 77 0.59 -25.73 -3.05
N ASP A 78 1.56 -26.43 -3.61
CA ASP A 78 1.39 -27.78 -4.14
C ASP A 78 2.25 -28.85 -3.47
N LYS A 79 3.20 -28.48 -2.60
CA LYS A 79 4.12 -29.42 -1.97
C LYS A 79 3.65 -29.97 -0.63
N VAL A 80 3.02 -29.15 0.19
CA VAL A 80 2.59 -29.48 1.54
C VAL A 80 1.30 -28.78 1.92
N ASN A 81 0.57 -29.34 2.89
CA ASN A 81 -0.61 -28.69 3.43
C ASN A 81 -0.21 -27.50 4.31
N ILE A 82 -0.39 -26.30 3.81
CA ILE A 82 -0.13 -25.08 4.54
C ILE A 82 -1.36 -24.13 4.46
N ASP A 83 -1.70 -23.53 5.59
CA ASP A 83 -2.74 -22.50 5.60
C ASP A 83 -2.23 -21.21 4.95
N LYS A 84 -3.02 -20.67 4.04
CA LYS A 84 -2.61 -19.53 3.21
C LYS A 84 -2.43 -18.24 4.04
N SER A 85 -3.35 -17.94 4.94
CA SER A 85 -3.27 -16.77 5.83
C SER A 85 -2.06 -16.88 6.74
N TYR A 86 -1.86 -18.05 7.36
CA TYR A 86 -0.65 -18.31 8.16
C TYR A 86 0.63 -18.05 7.37
N PHE A 87 0.73 -18.60 6.16
CA PHE A 87 1.89 -18.40 5.29
C PHE A 87 2.16 -16.92 5.03
N VAL A 88 1.11 -16.17 4.67
CA VAL A 88 1.23 -14.73 4.40
C VAL A 88 1.81 -13.98 5.59
N TYR A 89 1.33 -14.24 6.80
CA TYR A 89 1.83 -13.58 8.02
C TYR A 89 3.26 -14.01 8.36
N ALA A 90 3.55 -15.30 8.27
CA ALA A 90 4.89 -15.82 8.57
C ALA A 90 5.96 -15.24 7.61
N VAL A 91 5.65 -15.19 6.31
CA VAL A 91 6.55 -14.61 5.31
C VAL A 91 6.65 -13.08 5.46
N ARG A 92 5.53 -12.38 5.74
CA ARG A 92 5.54 -10.93 6.00
C ARG A 92 6.50 -10.56 7.13
N GLN A 93 6.48 -11.32 8.23
CA GLN A 93 7.41 -11.15 9.34
C GLN A 93 8.87 -11.34 8.91
N LYS A 94 9.15 -12.40 8.14
CA LYS A 94 10.51 -12.68 7.67
C LYS A 94 11.02 -11.63 6.68
N LEU A 95 10.19 -11.16 5.78
CA LEU A 95 10.56 -10.05 4.88
C LEU A 95 10.88 -8.76 5.65
N ALA A 96 10.16 -8.47 6.73
CA ALA A 96 10.46 -7.34 7.60
C ALA A 96 11.82 -7.50 8.30
N GLU A 97 12.13 -8.70 8.82
CA GLU A 97 13.45 -9.01 9.42
C GLU A 97 14.58 -8.87 8.39
N MET A 98 14.40 -9.38 7.18
CA MET A 98 15.37 -9.27 6.09
C MET A 98 15.58 -7.80 5.67
N ALA A 99 14.50 -7.03 5.58
CA ALA A 99 14.57 -5.61 5.25
C ALA A 99 15.36 -4.78 6.28
N MET A 100 15.27 -5.14 7.56
CA MET A 100 16.04 -4.47 8.61
C MET A 100 17.55 -4.80 8.54
N LYS A 101 17.92 -5.99 8.10
CA LYS A 101 19.33 -6.41 7.97
C LYS A 101 20.05 -5.75 6.79
N THR A 102 19.32 -5.23 5.81
CA THR A 102 19.89 -4.57 4.61
C THR A 102 20.12 -3.07 4.79
N HIS A 103 20.25 -2.56 6.01
CA HIS A 103 20.52 -1.15 6.28
C HIS A 103 21.88 -0.75 5.67
N GLY A 104 21.81 0.18 4.68
CA GLY A 104 22.98 0.75 3.99
C GLY A 104 23.05 0.51 2.47
N ALA A 105 22.23 -0.36 1.90
CA ALA A 105 22.18 -0.56 0.46
C ALA A 105 21.12 0.35 -0.21
N THR A 106 21.49 0.99 -1.30
CA THR A 106 20.67 1.96 -2.05
C THR A 106 19.41 1.31 -2.67
N MET A 107 19.37 -0.01 -2.79
CA MET A 107 18.22 -0.79 -3.27
C MET A 107 18.09 -2.10 -2.48
N LYS A 108 16.95 -2.32 -1.86
CA LYS A 108 16.64 -3.57 -1.15
C LYS A 108 16.20 -4.62 -2.17
N HIS A 109 17.07 -5.55 -2.49
CA HIS A 109 16.73 -6.72 -3.30
C HIS A 109 16.88 -7.99 -2.45
N ILE A 110 15.87 -8.86 -2.51
CA ILE A 110 15.99 -10.22 -1.97
C ILE A 110 16.21 -11.14 -3.16
N VAL A 111 17.34 -11.85 -3.18
CA VAL A 111 17.61 -12.85 -4.20
C VAL A 111 16.64 -14.02 -4.00
N LYS A 112 16.14 -14.58 -5.09
CA LYS A 112 15.18 -15.69 -5.04
C LYS A 112 15.68 -16.85 -4.17
N LYS A 113 16.97 -17.19 -4.26
CA LYS A 113 17.61 -18.25 -3.47
C LYS A 113 17.51 -17.98 -1.97
N ASP A 114 17.84 -16.75 -1.53
CA ASP A 114 17.80 -16.38 -0.10
C ASP A 114 16.37 -16.42 0.44
N PHE A 115 15.39 -16.06 -0.40
CA PHE A 115 13.98 -16.18 -0.05
C PHE A 115 13.55 -17.66 0.09
N GLU A 116 13.93 -18.51 -0.87
CA GLU A 116 13.60 -19.94 -0.86
C GLU A 116 14.25 -20.70 0.31
N GLU A 117 15.41 -20.25 0.79
CA GLU A 117 16.12 -20.79 1.95
C GLU A 117 15.63 -20.22 3.29
N THR A 118 14.68 -19.25 3.26
CA THR A 118 14.17 -18.63 4.48
C THR A 118 13.34 -19.63 5.31
N LEU A 119 13.74 -19.85 6.54
CA LEU A 119 13.02 -20.73 7.45
C LEU A 119 11.82 -20.02 8.08
N ILE A 120 10.64 -20.61 7.95
CA ILE A 120 9.43 -20.23 8.67
C ILE A 120 9.00 -21.36 9.59
N PRO A 121 8.44 -21.08 10.79
CA PRO A 121 7.87 -22.13 11.63
C PRO A 121 6.79 -22.90 10.87
N TYR A 122 6.72 -24.22 11.10
CA TYR A 122 5.72 -25.07 10.44
C TYR A 122 4.97 -25.92 11.48
N PRO A 123 4.04 -25.31 12.25
CA PRO A 123 3.22 -26.03 13.22
C PRO A 123 2.14 -26.88 12.51
N SER A 124 1.35 -27.66 13.29
CA SER A 124 0.26 -28.43 12.74
C SER A 124 -0.74 -27.54 11.98
N LEU A 125 -1.39 -28.07 10.94
CA LEU A 125 -2.36 -27.33 10.13
C LEU A 125 -3.47 -26.68 10.98
N LYS A 126 -3.96 -27.38 12.00
CA LYS A 126 -4.93 -26.83 12.97
C LYS A 126 -4.41 -25.56 13.65
N LYS A 127 -3.14 -25.58 14.06
CA LYS A 127 -2.52 -24.39 14.70
C LYS A 127 -2.26 -23.27 13.71
N GLN A 128 -1.89 -23.61 12.47
CA GLN A 128 -1.75 -22.59 11.40
C GLN A 128 -3.07 -21.87 11.14
N ILE A 129 -4.19 -22.61 11.01
CA ILE A 129 -5.54 -22.04 10.79
C ILE A 129 -5.94 -21.16 11.98
N GLU A 130 -5.70 -21.60 13.21
CA GLU A 130 -5.98 -20.80 14.42
C GLU A 130 -5.23 -19.47 14.40
N ILE A 131 -3.92 -19.51 14.12
CA ILE A 131 -3.07 -18.32 14.05
C ILE A 131 -3.51 -17.41 12.90
N GLY A 132 -3.69 -17.94 11.70
CA GLY A 132 -4.12 -17.18 10.52
C GLY A 132 -5.44 -16.47 10.77
N THR A 133 -6.45 -17.21 11.25
CA THR A 133 -7.77 -16.65 11.57
C THR A 133 -7.72 -15.51 12.60
N ASN A 134 -6.90 -15.66 13.64
CA ASN A 134 -6.77 -14.62 14.67
C ASN A 134 -6.08 -13.36 14.12
N LEU A 135 -5.05 -13.54 13.30
CA LEU A 135 -4.35 -12.41 12.67
C LEU A 135 -5.23 -11.70 11.62
N ASP A 136 -6.02 -12.46 10.84
CA ASP A 136 -7.00 -11.88 9.90
C ASP A 136 -8.03 -11.01 10.62
N LYS A 137 -8.53 -11.44 11.81
CA LYS A 137 -9.42 -10.62 12.62
C LYS A 137 -8.77 -9.31 13.06
N ILE A 138 -7.50 -9.37 13.47
CA ILE A 138 -6.75 -8.17 13.87
C ILE A 138 -6.54 -7.22 12.68
N ASP A 139 -6.11 -7.75 11.53
CA ASP A 139 -5.95 -6.94 10.31
C ASP A 139 -7.27 -6.27 9.90
N ASN A 140 -8.39 -6.99 9.97
CA ASN A 140 -9.73 -6.44 9.68
C ASN A 140 -10.10 -5.31 10.64
N ILE A 141 -9.81 -5.45 11.94
CA ILE A 141 -10.03 -4.38 12.93
C ILE A 141 -9.16 -3.16 12.59
N ILE A 142 -7.89 -3.35 12.25
CA ILE A 142 -6.99 -2.26 11.86
C ILE A 142 -7.52 -1.51 10.64
N VAL A 143 -7.96 -2.24 9.61
CA VAL A 143 -8.55 -1.64 8.39
C VAL A 143 -9.81 -0.85 8.73
N ALA A 144 -10.73 -1.42 9.51
CA ALA A 144 -11.96 -0.74 9.93
C ALA A 144 -11.66 0.53 10.75
N ARG A 145 -10.65 0.51 11.63
CA ARG A 145 -10.26 1.69 12.42
C ARG A 145 -9.64 2.79 11.56
N LYS A 146 -8.84 2.45 10.55
CA LYS A 146 -8.32 3.43 9.59
C LYS A 146 -9.44 4.12 8.84
N GLN A 147 -10.41 3.36 8.33
CA GLN A 147 -11.59 3.91 7.66
C GLN A 147 -12.42 4.82 8.59
N GLN A 148 -12.57 4.44 9.87
CA GLN A 148 -13.24 5.29 10.85
C GLN A 148 -12.51 6.63 11.06
N LEU A 149 -11.18 6.63 11.10
CA LEU A 149 -10.41 7.87 11.22
C LEU A 149 -10.62 8.77 9.99
N GLU A 150 -10.56 8.20 8.78
CA GLU A 150 -10.84 8.94 7.55
C GLU A 150 -12.24 9.58 7.56
N LEU A 151 -13.27 8.82 7.96
CA LEU A 151 -14.65 9.32 8.07
C LEU A 151 -14.78 10.41 9.15
N LEU A 152 -14.05 10.32 10.25
CA LEU A 152 -14.03 11.37 11.27
C LEU A 152 -13.39 12.66 10.76
N ASP A 153 -12.30 12.56 9.99
CA ASP A 153 -11.68 13.72 9.35
C ASP A 153 -12.63 14.39 8.34
N GLU A 154 -13.36 13.59 7.57
CA GLU A 154 -14.40 14.10 6.66
C GLU A 154 -15.55 14.77 7.44
N LEU A 155 -15.99 14.19 8.55
CA LEU A 155 -17.02 14.75 9.41
C LEU A 155 -16.58 16.10 9.99
N VAL A 156 -15.34 16.23 10.46
CA VAL A 156 -14.81 17.50 10.97
C VAL A 156 -14.85 18.57 9.87
N LYS A 157 -14.41 18.24 8.65
CA LYS A 157 -14.47 19.16 7.51
C LYS A 157 -15.91 19.56 7.17
N ALA A 158 -16.82 18.59 7.09
CA ALA A 158 -18.23 18.85 6.80
C ALA A 158 -18.88 19.72 7.88
N ARG A 159 -18.58 19.44 9.15
CA ARG A 159 -19.10 20.22 10.29
C ARG A 159 -18.54 21.65 10.32
N PHE A 160 -17.26 21.80 9.92
CA PHE A 160 -16.69 23.13 9.75
C PHE A 160 -17.46 23.95 8.71
N VAL A 161 -17.67 23.38 7.53
CA VAL A 161 -18.43 24.06 6.46
C VAL A 161 -19.88 24.33 6.87
N GLU A 162 -20.53 23.41 7.57
CA GLU A 162 -21.89 23.62 8.07
C GLU A 162 -21.97 24.81 9.05
N LEU A 163 -21.02 24.92 9.97
CA LEU A 163 -21.01 25.95 11.01
C LEU A 163 -20.52 27.31 10.48
N PHE A 164 -19.46 27.30 9.71
CA PHE A 164 -18.76 28.51 9.31
C PHE A 164 -19.01 28.91 7.84
N GLY A 165 -19.62 28.05 7.04
CA GLY A 165 -19.79 28.25 5.59
C GLY A 165 -18.51 27.92 4.82
N ASP A 166 -18.58 28.15 3.50
CA ASP A 166 -17.41 28.03 2.63
C ASP A 166 -16.47 29.23 2.84
N ALA A 167 -15.25 28.92 3.35
CA ALA A 167 -14.26 29.96 3.66
C ALA A 167 -13.76 30.74 2.44
N ILE A 168 -13.93 30.19 1.22
CA ILE A 168 -13.53 30.86 -0.03
C ILE A 168 -14.60 31.86 -0.47
N TYR A 169 -15.85 31.45 -0.42
CA TYR A 169 -16.99 32.25 -0.89
C TYR A 169 -17.63 33.11 0.20
N ASN A 170 -17.32 32.84 1.47
CA ASN A 170 -17.93 33.49 2.64
C ASN A 170 -19.47 33.55 2.52
N ASP A 171 -20.08 32.42 2.18
CA ASP A 171 -21.52 32.30 1.90
C ASP A 171 -22.42 32.67 3.08
N LYS A 172 -21.87 32.69 4.30
CA LYS A 172 -22.54 33.12 5.52
C LYS A 172 -22.38 34.62 5.82
N GLY A 173 -21.60 35.33 5.03
CA GLY A 173 -21.42 36.78 5.17
C GLY A 173 -20.71 37.22 6.44
N TRP A 174 -19.77 36.39 6.96
CA TRP A 174 -18.97 36.78 8.12
C TRP A 174 -18.09 38.00 7.83
N GLU A 175 -17.89 38.84 8.83
CA GLU A 175 -16.93 39.93 8.71
C GLU A 175 -15.51 39.35 8.50
N ASN A 176 -14.79 39.99 7.59
CA ASN A 176 -13.41 39.63 7.29
C ASN A 176 -12.44 40.63 7.92
N ASP A 177 -11.40 40.16 8.52
CA ASP A 177 -10.29 41.00 8.97
C ASP A 177 -8.94 40.37 8.68
N THR A 178 -7.88 41.14 8.77
CA THR A 178 -6.52 40.65 8.50
C THR A 178 -6.02 39.83 9.69
N VAL A 179 -5.19 38.83 9.42
CA VAL A 179 -4.55 38.04 10.47
C VAL A 179 -3.78 38.92 11.46
N GLU A 180 -3.15 40.00 10.95
CA GLU A 180 -2.42 40.97 11.76
C GLU A 180 -3.31 41.63 12.84
N LYS A 181 -4.53 41.98 12.48
CA LYS A 181 -5.48 42.57 13.44
C LYS A 181 -6.08 41.58 14.42
N LEU A 182 -6.21 40.31 14.00
CA LEU A 182 -6.77 39.24 14.82
C LEU A 182 -5.73 38.62 15.78
N CYS A 183 -4.44 38.79 15.51
CA CYS A 183 -3.36 38.22 16.31
C CYS A 183 -2.57 39.32 17.03
N LYS A 184 -2.21 39.08 18.28
CA LYS A 184 -1.36 40.00 19.04
C LYS A 184 0.04 40.09 18.46
N GLU A 185 0.58 38.98 18.05
CA GLU A 185 1.96 38.88 17.57
C GLU A 185 2.15 37.62 16.71
N ILE A 186 2.93 37.71 15.63
CA ILE A 186 3.27 36.59 14.77
C ILE A 186 4.80 36.57 14.61
N TYR A 187 5.45 35.50 15.05
CA TYR A 187 6.89 35.35 14.93
C TYR A 187 7.27 33.95 14.46
N GLY A 188 8.35 33.89 13.69
CA GLY A 188 8.92 32.63 13.21
C GLY A 188 9.84 31.97 14.23
N GLY A 189 9.90 30.66 14.24
CA GLY A 189 10.91 29.92 14.98
C GLY A 189 12.30 30.08 14.35
N GLY A 190 13.35 30.12 15.17
CA GLY A 190 14.75 30.06 14.73
C GLY A 190 15.35 28.69 15.04
N THR A 191 16.30 28.24 14.19
CA THR A 191 17.10 27.06 14.51
C THR A 191 18.12 27.44 15.60
N PRO A 192 18.16 26.72 16.74
CA PRO A 192 19.17 26.98 17.76
C PRO A 192 20.60 26.88 17.20
N SER A 193 21.47 27.79 17.63
CA SER A 193 22.86 27.74 17.22
C SER A 193 23.56 26.49 17.76
N LYS A 194 24.28 25.77 16.89
CA LYS A 194 25.10 24.60 17.30
C LYS A 194 26.29 24.96 18.19
N SER A 195 26.57 26.24 18.39
CA SER A 195 27.72 26.73 19.16
C SER A 195 27.51 26.75 20.68
N HIS A 196 26.28 26.51 21.16
CA HIS A 196 25.96 26.37 22.58
C HIS A 196 24.98 25.22 22.78
N PRO A 197 25.43 23.94 22.78
CA PRO A 197 24.64 22.85 23.32
C PRO A 197 24.65 23.00 24.84
N GLU A 198 23.50 23.34 25.43
CA GLU A 198 23.24 23.10 26.85
C GLU A 198 22.92 21.62 27.10
#